data_bf9b9f9f3d123c888b0ea81c2ee53e3c
#
_entry.id   bf9b9f9f3d123c888b0ea81c2ee53e3c
#
_cell.length_a   1.000
_cell.length_b   1.000
_cell.length_c   1.000
_cell.angle_alpha   90.00
_cell.angle_beta   90.00
_cell.angle_gamma   90.00
#
_symmetry.space_group_name_H-M   'P 1'
#
loop_
_entity.id
_entity.type
_entity.pdbx_description
1 polymer ?
#
loop_
_entity_poly.entity_id
_entity_poly.type
_entity_poly.pdbx_seq_one_letter_code
_entity_poly.pdbx_strand_id
1 'polypeptide(L)'
;GKTNYSDYVTVKASTLLGAVKNAKVTSVTGSWITLEWAKNDKATGYSIEQYKGGKWTVIATTKNNATLKFTVKGLKNDTTYSFRIRAYKTAGGVTAYSDYVRIAGKTRIPNVAKFTGSAVSASAVKLDWSKNDKATGYVIEQYKGGKWTAIATTKNNTTLTFTVKGLAKGTAYSFRIKSFRKTGSTTEFSEYASVKVKTVE
;
A
#
# COMPACT_ATOMS: atom_id res chain seq x y z
N GLY A 1 -13.81 -48.76 -58.41
CA GLY A 1 -12.86 -47.69 -58.09
C GLY A 1 -12.58 -47.66 -56.59
N LYS A 2 -11.31 -47.79 -56.18
CA LYS A 2 -10.89 -47.56 -54.76
C LYS A 2 -10.61 -46.09 -54.61
N THR A 3 -11.30 -45.45 -53.70
CA THR A 3 -11.02 -44.07 -53.31
C THR A 3 -9.86 -44.06 -52.30
N ASN A 4 -8.70 -43.55 -52.69
CA ASN A 4 -7.58 -43.33 -51.77
C ASN A 4 -7.73 -41.99 -51.11
N TYR A 5 -7.74 -41.99 -49.80
CA TYR A 5 -7.69 -40.76 -48.97
C TYR A 5 -6.24 -40.50 -48.57
N SER A 6 -5.86 -39.22 -48.51
CA SER A 6 -4.61 -38.80 -47.89
C SER A 6 -4.69 -38.91 -46.36
N ASP A 7 -3.53 -38.98 -45.70
CA ASP A 7 -3.47 -38.95 -44.24
C ASP A 7 -4.05 -37.64 -43.68
N TYR A 8 -4.70 -37.76 -42.54
CA TYR A 8 -5.23 -36.58 -41.82
C TYR A 8 -4.10 -35.76 -41.20
N VAL A 9 -4.10 -34.46 -41.44
CA VAL A 9 -3.26 -33.51 -40.71
C VAL A 9 -4.06 -33.01 -39.50
N THR A 10 -3.58 -33.31 -38.29
CA THR A 10 -4.21 -32.85 -37.07
C THR A 10 -3.62 -31.49 -36.68
N VAL A 11 -4.41 -30.44 -36.77
CA VAL A 11 -4.05 -29.08 -36.25
C VAL A 11 -4.62 -28.91 -34.86
N LYS A 12 -3.77 -28.75 -33.85
CA LYS A 12 -4.20 -28.38 -32.51
C LYS A 12 -4.24 -26.85 -32.42
N ALA A 13 -5.43 -26.27 -32.43
CA ALA A 13 -5.63 -24.87 -32.11
C ALA A 13 -5.89 -24.72 -30.61
N SER A 14 -5.11 -23.87 -29.94
CA SER A 14 -5.33 -23.50 -28.56
C SER A 14 -5.87 -22.07 -28.52
N THR A 15 -7.01 -21.85 -27.86
CA THR A 15 -7.49 -20.49 -27.58
C THR A 15 -6.53 -19.82 -26.59
N LEU A 16 -6.05 -18.63 -26.92
CA LEU A 16 -5.21 -17.81 -26.02
C LEU A 16 -5.90 -17.64 -24.67
N LEU A 17 -5.12 -17.80 -23.59
CA LEU A 17 -5.58 -17.48 -22.26
C LEU A 17 -5.77 -15.96 -22.18
N GLY A 18 -7.00 -15.49 -21.89
CA GLY A 18 -7.31 -14.08 -21.81
C GLY A 18 -6.49 -13.37 -20.72
N ALA A 19 -6.13 -12.13 -21.00
CA ALA A 19 -5.39 -11.29 -20.04
C ALA A 19 -6.19 -11.09 -18.73
N VAL A 20 -5.47 -10.81 -17.66
CA VAL A 20 -6.06 -10.46 -16.35
C VAL A 20 -6.87 -9.18 -16.48
N LYS A 21 -8.08 -9.15 -15.92
CA LYS A 21 -8.95 -7.97 -15.93
C LYS A 21 -8.93 -7.24 -14.58
N ASN A 22 -9.26 -5.96 -14.58
CA ASN A 22 -9.45 -5.11 -13.40
C ASN A 22 -8.24 -5.10 -12.43
N ALA A 23 -7.04 -5.28 -12.96
CA ALA A 23 -5.83 -5.22 -12.17
C ALA A 23 -5.56 -3.78 -11.68
N LYS A 24 -5.45 -3.60 -10.37
CA LYS A 24 -5.32 -2.28 -9.73
C LYS A 24 -4.56 -2.35 -8.42
N VAL A 25 -4.10 -1.18 -7.94
CA VAL A 25 -3.64 -0.98 -6.57
C VAL A 25 -4.85 -0.67 -5.69
N THR A 26 -5.04 -1.42 -4.60
CA THR A 26 -6.17 -1.22 -3.67
C THR A 26 -5.77 -0.63 -2.34
N SER A 27 -4.51 -0.76 -1.95
CA SER A 27 -4.00 -0.16 -0.71
C SER A 27 -2.51 0.10 -0.81
N VAL A 28 -2.07 1.19 -0.18
CA VAL A 28 -0.66 1.58 -0.08
C VAL A 28 -0.33 2.08 1.32
N THR A 29 0.89 1.76 1.77
CA THR A 29 1.49 2.34 2.98
C THR A 29 2.86 2.93 2.63
N GLY A 30 3.64 3.30 3.62
CA GLY A 30 5.04 3.68 3.40
C GLY A 30 5.95 2.53 2.95
N SER A 31 5.56 1.27 3.19
CA SER A 31 6.44 0.12 2.98
C SER A 31 5.82 -1.06 2.24
N TRP A 32 4.57 -0.97 1.80
CA TRP A 32 3.92 -2.01 1.02
C TRP A 32 2.84 -1.48 0.08
N ILE A 33 2.56 -2.24 -0.97
CA ILE A 33 1.52 -2.00 -1.97
C ILE A 33 0.72 -3.29 -2.12
N THR A 34 -0.60 -3.19 -2.11
CA THR A 34 -1.50 -4.31 -2.39
C THR A 34 -2.06 -4.19 -3.80
N LEU A 35 -1.87 -5.26 -4.56
CA LEU A 35 -2.41 -5.46 -5.89
C LEU A 35 -3.64 -6.36 -5.81
N GLU A 36 -4.64 -6.10 -6.62
CA GLU A 36 -5.86 -6.91 -6.74
C GLU A 36 -6.26 -7.00 -8.21
N TRP A 37 -6.87 -8.11 -8.59
CA TRP A 37 -7.32 -8.37 -9.97
C TRP A 37 -8.55 -9.25 -9.99
N ALA A 38 -9.23 -9.31 -11.14
CA ALA A 38 -10.39 -10.17 -11.34
C ALA A 38 -9.97 -11.61 -11.63
N LYS A 39 -10.79 -12.56 -11.21
CA LYS A 39 -10.64 -13.98 -11.50
C LYS A 39 -10.65 -14.24 -13.01
N ASN A 40 -9.75 -15.09 -13.46
CA ASN A 40 -9.79 -15.70 -14.78
C ASN A 40 -10.13 -17.20 -14.60
N ASP A 41 -11.35 -17.61 -14.96
CA ASP A 41 -11.84 -18.97 -14.72
C ASP A 41 -11.10 -20.03 -15.50
N LYS A 42 -10.42 -19.66 -16.59
CA LYS A 42 -9.61 -20.57 -17.41
C LYS A 42 -8.18 -20.72 -16.91
N ALA A 43 -7.75 -19.90 -15.94
CA ALA A 43 -6.39 -19.92 -15.41
C ALA A 43 -6.19 -21.00 -14.33
N THR A 44 -4.98 -21.55 -14.25
CA THR A 44 -4.51 -22.30 -13.09
C THR A 44 -4.08 -21.37 -11.98
N GLY A 45 -3.50 -20.21 -12.32
CA GLY A 45 -3.05 -19.21 -11.37
C GLY A 45 -2.50 -17.97 -12.07
N TYR A 46 -1.74 -17.15 -11.31
CA TYR A 46 -1.21 -15.88 -11.78
C TYR A 46 0.29 -15.74 -11.45
N SER A 47 1.03 -15.12 -12.36
CA SER A 47 2.43 -14.71 -12.16
C SER A 47 2.48 -13.20 -12.00
N ILE A 48 3.07 -12.74 -10.91
CA ILE A 48 3.22 -11.33 -10.55
C ILE A 48 4.70 -10.98 -10.63
N GLU A 49 5.01 -9.93 -11.35
CA GLU A 49 6.38 -9.44 -11.52
C GLU A 49 6.50 -7.97 -11.13
N GLN A 50 7.68 -7.61 -10.62
CA GLN A 50 8.08 -6.25 -10.31
C GLN A 50 9.23 -5.82 -11.22
N TYR A 51 9.20 -4.58 -11.70
CA TYR A 51 10.34 -3.98 -12.41
C TYR A 51 11.37 -3.52 -11.38
N LYS A 52 12.56 -4.10 -11.43
CA LYS A 52 13.65 -3.82 -10.49
C LYS A 52 15.00 -3.97 -11.19
N GLY A 53 15.88 -2.96 -11.04
CA GLY A 53 17.22 -3.02 -11.61
C GLY A 53 17.23 -3.19 -13.14
N GLY A 54 16.35 -2.49 -13.86
CA GLY A 54 16.29 -2.55 -15.33
C GLY A 54 15.56 -3.76 -15.91
N LYS A 55 15.05 -4.69 -15.08
CA LYS A 55 14.40 -5.93 -15.52
C LYS A 55 13.13 -6.28 -14.76
N TRP A 56 12.27 -7.07 -15.38
CA TRP A 56 11.11 -7.67 -14.73
C TRP A 56 11.52 -8.94 -13.98
N THR A 57 11.15 -9.01 -12.71
CA THR A 57 11.48 -10.14 -11.84
C THR A 57 10.19 -10.69 -11.23
N VAL A 58 9.99 -12.01 -11.30
CA VAL A 58 8.86 -12.68 -10.64
C VAL A 58 9.00 -12.53 -9.14
N ILE A 59 7.99 -11.97 -8.51
CA ILE A 59 7.91 -11.77 -7.05
C ILE A 59 6.90 -12.70 -6.38
N ALA A 60 5.97 -13.24 -7.16
CA ALA A 60 5.01 -14.24 -6.69
C ALA A 60 4.39 -15.01 -7.84
N THR A 61 4.00 -16.25 -7.55
CA THR A 61 3.16 -17.08 -8.39
C THR A 61 2.07 -17.70 -7.53
N THR A 62 0.80 -17.51 -7.86
CA THR A 62 -0.31 -18.15 -7.13
C THR A 62 -0.52 -19.56 -7.62
N LYS A 63 -0.88 -20.48 -6.72
CA LYS A 63 -1.09 -21.90 -7.06
C LYS A 63 -2.51 -22.21 -7.55
N ASN A 64 -3.40 -21.22 -7.50
CA ASN A 64 -4.79 -21.34 -7.94
C ASN A 64 -5.31 -20.01 -8.49
N ASN A 65 -6.45 -20.05 -9.19
CA ASN A 65 -7.10 -18.86 -9.74
C ASN A 65 -8.05 -18.13 -8.78
N ALA A 66 -8.19 -18.60 -7.54
CA ALA A 66 -8.99 -17.95 -6.50
C ALA A 66 -8.19 -16.94 -5.69
N THR A 67 -6.85 -16.96 -5.75
CA THR A 67 -6.00 -15.95 -5.15
C THR A 67 -6.00 -14.70 -6.04
N LEU A 68 -6.71 -13.66 -5.64
CA LEU A 68 -6.97 -12.46 -6.43
C LEU A 68 -6.29 -11.21 -5.87
N LYS A 69 -5.44 -11.38 -4.86
CA LYS A 69 -4.79 -10.30 -4.15
C LYS A 69 -3.36 -10.70 -3.76
N PHE A 70 -2.44 -9.74 -3.88
CA PHE A 70 -1.06 -9.92 -3.44
C PHE A 70 -0.52 -8.63 -2.84
N THR A 71 0.14 -8.71 -1.67
CA THR A 71 0.76 -7.56 -1.01
C THR A 71 2.28 -7.64 -1.12
N VAL A 72 2.85 -6.69 -1.82
CA VAL A 72 4.31 -6.52 -1.95
C VAL A 72 4.80 -5.71 -0.76
N LYS A 73 5.66 -6.29 0.07
CA LYS A 73 6.22 -5.70 1.29
C LYS A 73 7.69 -5.31 1.12
N GLY A 74 8.24 -4.58 2.10
CA GLY A 74 9.66 -4.20 2.12
C GLY A 74 10.01 -3.11 1.09
N LEU A 75 9.04 -2.33 0.66
CA LEU A 75 9.22 -1.23 -0.27
C LEU A 75 9.75 0.01 0.43
N LYS A 76 10.50 0.84 -0.30
CA LYS A 76 10.92 2.17 0.18
C LYS A 76 9.73 3.14 0.15
N ASN A 77 9.67 4.06 1.13
CA ASN A 77 8.66 5.11 1.14
C ASN A 77 8.85 6.07 -0.05
N ASP A 78 7.76 6.80 -0.38
CA ASP A 78 7.72 7.84 -1.40
C ASP A 78 8.33 7.42 -2.74
N THR A 79 8.11 6.15 -3.11
CA THR A 79 8.73 5.53 -4.28
C THR A 79 7.65 4.92 -5.18
N THR A 80 7.75 5.19 -6.48
CA THR A 80 6.89 4.57 -7.48
C THR A 80 7.44 3.21 -7.89
N TYR A 81 6.57 2.22 -7.91
CA TYR A 81 6.87 0.85 -8.32
C TYR A 81 6.00 0.46 -9.50
N SER A 82 6.59 -0.27 -10.44
CA SER A 82 5.87 -0.86 -11.57
C SER A 82 5.77 -2.36 -11.39
N PHE A 83 4.57 -2.88 -11.61
CA PHE A 83 4.25 -4.28 -11.55
C PHE A 83 3.61 -4.71 -12.86
N ARG A 84 3.65 -6.01 -13.15
CA ARG A 84 2.83 -6.62 -14.19
C ARG A 84 2.33 -7.97 -13.73
N ILE A 85 1.15 -8.33 -14.19
CA ILE A 85 0.47 -9.58 -13.83
C ILE A 85 0.03 -10.27 -15.12
N ARG A 86 0.18 -11.57 -15.18
CA ARG A 86 -0.42 -12.43 -16.22
C ARG A 86 -1.03 -13.67 -15.60
N ALA A 87 -2.06 -14.19 -16.23
CA ALA A 87 -2.59 -15.50 -15.92
C ALA A 87 -1.73 -16.59 -16.55
N TYR A 88 -1.73 -17.79 -15.96
CA TYR A 88 -1.17 -18.97 -16.57
C TYR A 88 -2.13 -20.15 -16.45
N LYS A 89 -2.04 -21.09 -17.40
CA LYS A 89 -2.76 -22.36 -17.39
C LYS A 89 -1.77 -23.50 -17.64
N THR A 90 -1.75 -24.46 -16.73
CA THR A 90 -0.96 -25.67 -16.86
C THR A 90 -1.89 -26.85 -17.12
N ALA A 91 -1.65 -27.58 -18.20
CA ALA A 91 -2.37 -28.79 -18.59
C ALA A 91 -1.42 -29.75 -19.31
N GLY A 92 -1.42 -31.03 -18.93
CA GLY A 92 -0.57 -32.05 -19.56
C GLY A 92 0.93 -31.71 -19.52
N GLY A 93 1.43 -31.09 -18.45
CA GLY A 93 2.84 -30.68 -18.30
C GLY A 93 3.23 -29.42 -19.08
N VAL A 94 2.34 -28.82 -19.86
CA VAL A 94 2.60 -27.60 -20.64
C VAL A 94 1.95 -26.42 -19.96
N THR A 95 2.69 -25.28 -19.86
CA THR A 95 2.19 -24.03 -19.29
C THR A 95 2.07 -22.97 -20.39
N ALA A 96 0.84 -22.48 -20.57
CA ALA A 96 0.52 -21.34 -21.42
C ALA A 96 0.28 -20.10 -20.57
N TYR A 97 0.62 -18.92 -21.11
CA TYR A 97 0.49 -17.63 -20.43
C TYR A 97 -0.41 -16.67 -21.21
N SER A 98 -1.12 -15.81 -20.49
CA SER A 98 -1.77 -14.65 -21.08
C SER A 98 -0.77 -13.51 -21.31
N ASP A 99 -1.21 -12.46 -21.99
CA ASP A 99 -0.53 -11.21 -22.02
C ASP A 99 -0.44 -10.60 -20.60
N TYR A 100 0.57 -9.74 -20.41
CA TYR A 100 0.75 -8.99 -19.17
C TYR A 100 -0.16 -7.77 -19.09
N VAL A 101 -0.70 -7.53 -17.91
CA VAL A 101 -1.31 -6.26 -17.53
C VAL A 101 -0.36 -5.52 -16.59
N ARG A 102 -0.07 -4.24 -16.90
CA ARG A 102 0.82 -3.39 -16.12
C ARG A 102 0.04 -2.56 -15.11
N ILE A 103 0.62 -2.38 -13.91
CA ILE A 103 0.08 -1.60 -12.81
C ILE A 103 1.22 -0.79 -12.22
N ALA A 104 0.98 0.47 -11.88
CA ALA A 104 1.91 1.29 -11.13
C ALA A 104 1.29 1.70 -9.79
N GLY A 105 2.11 1.77 -8.75
CA GLY A 105 1.70 2.24 -7.43
C GLY A 105 2.84 3.00 -6.76
N LYS A 106 2.49 4.04 -6.00
CA LYS A 106 3.45 4.84 -5.23
C LYS A 106 3.20 4.63 -3.75
N THR A 107 4.25 4.29 -3.00
CA THR A 107 4.21 4.22 -1.53
C THR A 107 4.05 5.61 -0.93
N ARG A 108 3.49 5.69 0.27
CA ARG A 108 3.28 6.95 0.99
C ARG A 108 4.60 7.59 1.41
N ILE A 109 4.57 8.88 1.71
CA ILE A 109 5.68 9.60 2.36
C ILE A 109 5.98 8.94 3.73
N PRO A 110 7.20 9.09 4.27
CA PRO A 110 7.58 8.49 5.54
C PRO A 110 6.64 8.88 6.68
N ASN A 111 6.40 7.95 7.60
CA ASN A 111 5.68 8.22 8.84
C ASN A 111 6.47 9.18 9.73
N VAL A 112 5.77 9.86 10.63
CA VAL A 112 6.40 10.67 11.66
C VAL A 112 7.16 9.74 12.61
N ALA A 113 8.47 9.99 12.78
CA ALA A 113 9.32 9.22 13.67
C ALA A 113 9.42 9.88 15.06
N LYS A 114 9.74 9.06 16.09
CA LYS A 114 9.95 9.49 17.47
C LYS A 114 8.79 10.35 18.01
N PHE A 115 7.54 9.98 17.69
CA PHE A 115 6.38 10.66 18.26
C PHE A 115 6.21 10.26 19.72
N THR A 116 6.42 11.21 20.62
CA THR A 116 6.38 11.01 22.07
C THR A 116 5.45 12.03 22.72
N GLY A 117 4.98 11.71 23.93
CA GLY A 117 4.20 12.61 24.76
C GLY A 117 4.72 12.57 26.19
N SER A 118 4.83 13.74 26.82
CA SER A 118 5.22 13.89 28.22
C SER A 118 4.22 14.79 28.95
N ALA A 119 3.84 14.44 30.17
CA ALA A 119 3.06 15.32 31.03
C ALA A 119 3.95 16.48 31.50
N VAL A 120 3.49 17.72 31.29
CA VAL A 120 4.20 18.91 31.74
C VAL A 120 3.50 19.60 32.90
N SER A 121 2.23 19.25 33.14
CA SER A 121 1.47 19.65 34.34
C SER A 121 0.25 18.75 34.52
N ALA A 122 -0.54 18.97 35.57
CA ALA A 122 -1.83 18.34 35.81
C ALA A 122 -2.85 18.60 34.67
N SER A 123 -2.66 19.65 33.87
CA SER A 123 -3.59 20.03 32.80
C SER A 123 -2.96 20.17 31.42
N ALA A 124 -1.70 19.72 31.23
CA ALA A 124 -1.01 19.88 29.96
C ALA A 124 -0.07 18.69 29.63
N VAL A 125 -0.02 18.37 28.35
CA VAL A 125 0.87 17.37 27.75
C VAL A 125 1.65 18.03 26.62
N LYS A 126 2.95 17.80 26.58
CA LYS A 126 3.82 18.17 25.47
C LYS A 126 3.97 16.96 24.54
N LEU A 127 3.78 17.18 23.25
CA LEU A 127 3.99 16.22 22.18
C LEU A 127 5.22 16.65 21.39
N ASP A 128 6.15 15.74 21.17
CA ASP A 128 7.38 15.97 20.42
C ASP A 128 7.55 14.91 19.31
N TRP A 129 8.17 15.27 18.19
CA TRP A 129 8.43 14.37 17.07
C TRP A 129 9.64 14.77 16.24
N SER A 130 10.14 13.85 15.43
CA SER A 130 11.24 14.14 14.51
C SER A 130 10.74 14.75 13.21
N LYS A 131 11.58 15.62 12.61
CA LYS A 131 11.34 16.22 11.30
C LYS A 131 11.17 15.13 10.22
N ASN A 132 10.20 15.33 9.36
CA ASN A 132 10.05 14.60 8.11
C ASN A 132 10.37 15.53 6.95
N ASP A 133 11.54 15.35 6.32
CA ASP A 133 11.99 16.20 5.21
C ASP A 133 11.13 16.12 3.95
N LYS A 134 10.30 15.08 3.84
CA LYS A 134 9.35 14.92 2.73
C LYS A 134 7.99 15.57 2.99
N ALA A 135 7.77 16.11 4.17
CA ALA A 135 6.51 16.72 4.57
C ALA A 135 6.49 18.24 4.35
N THR A 136 5.31 18.76 4.10
CA THR A 136 5.00 20.19 4.20
C THR A 136 4.66 20.57 5.65
N GLY A 137 4.03 19.67 6.40
CA GLY A 137 3.62 19.88 7.79
C GLY A 137 3.01 18.62 8.40
N TYR A 138 2.35 18.80 9.55
CA TYR A 138 1.79 17.72 10.36
C TYR A 138 0.36 18.03 10.78
N VAL A 139 -0.44 16.97 10.91
CA VAL A 139 -1.78 17.02 11.54
C VAL A 139 -1.72 16.22 12.82
N ILE A 140 -2.07 16.85 13.93
CA ILE A 140 -2.13 16.25 15.28
C ILE A 140 -3.60 16.06 15.63
N GLU A 141 -3.96 14.87 16.09
CA GLU A 141 -5.31 14.53 16.50
C GLU A 141 -5.33 13.94 17.91
N GLN A 142 -6.40 14.22 18.64
CA GLN A 142 -6.71 13.66 19.96
C GLN A 142 -7.92 12.75 19.86
N TYR A 143 -7.89 11.62 20.55
CA TYR A 143 -9.06 10.77 20.72
C TYR A 143 -9.96 11.35 21.80
N LYS A 144 -11.19 11.74 21.44
CA LYS A 144 -12.16 12.34 22.36
C LYS A 144 -13.58 11.95 21.93
N GLY A 145 -14.42 11.52 22.90
CA GLY A 145 -15.80 11.17 22.61
C GLY A 145 -15.96 10.07 21.55
N GLY A 146 -15.13 9.02 21.61
CA GLY A 146 -15.21 7.88 20.67
C GLY A 146 -14.62 8.13 19.28
N LYS A 147 -14.04 9.32 19.01
CA LYS A 147 -13.52 9.68 17.69
C LYS A 147 -12.19 10.44 17.75
N TRP A 148 -11.43 10.36 16.67
CA TRP A 148 -10.23 11.17 16.47
C TRP A 148 -10.62 12.56 15.94
N THR A 149 -10.14 13.60 16.60
CA THR A 149 -10.41 15.00 16.24
C THR A 149 -9.09 15.74 16.07
N ALA A 150 -8.92 16.45 14.98
CA ALA A 150 -7.75 17.30 14.74
C ALA A 150 -7.72 18.44 15.76
N ILE A 151 -6.61 18.58 16.47
CA ILE A 151 -6.37 19.63 17.47
C ILE A 151 -5.34 20.65 17.01
N ALA A 152 -4.48 20.29 16.04
CA ALA A 152 -3.54 21.19 15.41
C ALA A 152 -3.14 20.73 14.01
N THR A 153 -2.81 21.71 13.16
CA THR A 153 -2.14 21.50 11.87
C THR A 153 -1.00 22.48 11.76
N THR A 154 0.23 22.00 11.58
CA THR A 154 1.40 22.88 11.43
C THR A 154 1.47 23.42 10.00
N LYS A 155 2.01 24.65 9.86
CA LYS A 155 2.17 25.29 8.53
C LYS A 155 3.46 24.88 7.81
N ASN A 156 4.39 24.23 8.53
CA ASN A 156 5.69 23.80 8.01
C ASN A 156 6.15 22.52 8.71
N ASN A 157 7.23 21.91 8.21
CA ASN A 157 7.83 20.69 8.76
C ASN A 157 8.93 20.95 9.81
N THR A 158 9.16 22.21 10.20
CA THR A 158 10.13 22.60 11.23
C THR A 158 9.48 22.78 12.61
N THR A 159 8.15 22.81 12.69
CA THR A 159 7.41 22.72 13.95
C THR A 159 7.44 21.27 14.42
N LEU A 160 8.15 20.98 15.51
CA LEU A 160 8.44 19.62 16.00
C LEU A 160 7.90 19.35 17.39
N THR A 161 7.13 20.29 17.93
CA THR A 161 6.50 20.17 19.24
C THR A 161 5.13 20.84 19.26
N PHE A 162 4.24 20.34 20.12
CA PHE A 162 2.93 20.93 20.36
C PHE A 162 2.49 20.66 21.80
N THR A 163 2.03 21.68 22.53
CA THR A 163 1.53 21.51 23.89
C THR A 163 0.01 21.56 23.90
N VAL A 164 -0.60 20.46 24.32
CA VAL A 164 -2.04 20.35 24.55
C VAL A 164 -2.33 20.80 25.96
N LYS A 165 -3.23 21.78 26.13
CA LYS A 165 -3.64 22.37 27.41
C LYS A 165 -5.11 22.09 27.71
N GLY A 166 -5.55 22.38 28.94
CA GLY A 166 -6.94 22.23 29.36
C GLY A 166 -7.38 20.75 29.53
N LEU A 167 -6.43 19.89 29.88
CA LEU A 167 -6.66 18.49 30.16
C LEU A 167 -7.05 18.31 31.66
N ALA A 168 -7.75 17.22 31.97
CA ALA A 168 -8.03 16.82 33.34
C ALA A 168 -6.79 16.18 33.99
N LYS A 169 -6.58 16.41 35.28
CA LYS A 169 -5.48 15.82 36.05
C LYS A 169 -5.62 14.30 36.14
N GLY A 170 -4.52 13.59 36.27
CA GLY A 170 -4.47 12.15 36.47
C GLY A 170 -5.09 11.33 35.33
N THR A 171 -5.35 11.93 34.17
CA THR A 171 -6.16 11.36 33.09
C THR A 171 -5.28 10.95 31.91
N ALA A 172 -5.56 9.76 31.35
CA ALA A 172 -4.86 9.23 30.18
C ALA A 172 -5.50 9.74 28.87
N TYR A 173 -4.67 10.24 28.00
CA TYR A 173 -5.05 10.76 26.67
C TYR A 173 -4.32 10.03 25.57
N SER A 174 -5.01 9.82 24.45
CA SER A 174 -4.42 9.23 23.23
C SER A 174 -4.31 10.30 22.16
N PHE A 175 -3.13 10.41 21.57
CA PHE A 175 -2.83 11.32 20.47
C PHE A 175 -2.29 10.54 19.29
N ARG A 176 -2.49 11.06 18.08
CA ARG A 176 -1.84 10.57 16.88
C ARG A 176 -1.44 11.71 15.98
N ILE A 177 -0.41 11.49 15.19
CA ILE A 177 0.14 12.45 14.25
C ILE A 177 0.35 11.79 12.90
N LYS A 178 0.10 12.53 11.83
CA LYS A 178 0.52 12.18 10.46
C LYS A 178 1.20 13.38 9.83
N SER A 179 2.18 13.12 8.99
CA SER A 179 2.73 14.15 8.10
C SER A 179 1.89 14.29 6.85
N PHE A 180 1.91 15.46 6.24
CA PHE A 180 1.33 15.68 4.91
C PHE A 180 2.33 16.39 4.00
N ARG A 181 2.22 16.13 2.69
CA ARG A 181 2.92 16.85 1.63
C ARG A 181 1.89 17.46 0.69
N LYS A 182 1.97 18.77 0.50
CA LYS A 182 1.15 19.49 -0.46
C LYS A 182 1.95 19.80 -1.71
N THR A 183 1.45 19.39 -2.88
CA THR A 183 2.05 19.65 -4.19
C THR A 183 0.95 20.16 -5.11
N GLY A 184 0.95 21.48 -5.39
CA GLY A 184 -0.17 22.14 -6.08
C GLY A 184 -1.48 21.93 -5.32
N SER A 185 -2.49 21.38 -6.00
CA SER A 185 -3.81 21.05 -5.41
C SER A 185 -3.87 19.71 -4.69
N THR A 186 -2.84 18.86 -4.81
CA THR A 186 -2.83 17.51 -4.24
C THR A 186 -2.19 17.50 -2.85
N THR A 187 -2.82 16.76 -1.93
CA THR A 187 -2.27 16.51 -0.60
C THR A 187 -2.10 15.00 -0.37
N GLU A 188 -0.87 14.57 -0.14
CA GLU A 188 -0.52 13.21 0.26
C GLU A 188 -0.30 13.15 1.76
N PHE A 189 -0.65 12.01 2.39
CA PHE A 189 -0.49 11.80 3.82
C PHE A 189 0.34 10.56 4.10
N SER A 190 1.14 10.62 5.18
CA SER A 190 1.71 9.41 5.79
C SER A 190 0.63 8.60 6.50
N GLU A 191 1.01 7.46 7.06
CA GLU A 191 0.23 6.80 8.10
C GLU A 191 0.39 7.55 9.43
N TYR A 192 -0.45 7.19 10.40
CA TYR A 192 -0.37 7.76 11.73
C TYR A 192 0.72 7.10 12.58
N ALA A 193 1.43 7.91 13.36
CA ALA A 193 2.10 7.49 14.58
C ALA A 193 1.21 7.85 15.77
N SER A 194 1.19 7.04 16.84
CA SER A 194 0.30 7.22 17.99
C SER A 194 1.08 7.17 19.30
N VAL A 195 0.60 7.90 20.31
CA VAL A 195 1.13 7.88 21.66
C VAL A 195 -0.03 7.98 22.67
N LYS A 196 0.15 7.35 23.83
CA LYS A 196 -0.73 7.50 24.99
C LYS A 196 0.09 8.10 26.14
N VAL A 197 -0.46 9.11 26.81
CA VAL A 197 0.20 9.84 27.90
C VAL A 197 -0.82 10.19 28.97
N LYS A 198 -0.42 10.08 30.25
CA LYS A 198 -1.24 10.44 31.41
C LYS A 198 -0.73 11.79 31.95
N THR A 199 -1.64 12.74 32.25
CA THR A 199 -1.31 13.98 32.99
C THR A 199 -0.86 13.65 34.40
N VAL A 200 -0.10 14.56 35.05
CA VAL A 200 0.25 14.38 36.46
C VAL A 200 -1.01 14.48 37.35
N GLU A 201 -0.91 13.93 38.57
CA GLU A 201 -1.98 13.97 39.57
C GLU A 201 -2.24 15.40 40.09
#